data_fa804f56e0d986766e7075e2504f1f86
#
_entry.id   fa804f56e0d986766e7075e2504f1f86
#
_cell.length_a   1.000
_cell.length_b   1.000
_cell.length_c   1.000
_cell.angle_alpha   90.00
_cell.angle_beta   90.00
_cell.angle_gamma   90.00
#
_symmetry.space_group_name_H-M   'P 1'
#
loop_
_entity.id
_entity.type
_entity.pdbx_description
1 polymer ?
#
loop_
_entity_poly.entity_id
_entity_poly.type
_entity_poly.pdbx_seq_one_letter_code
_entity_poly.pdbx_strand_id
1 'polypeptide(L)'
;EIGSGLVGSEMCIRDSHNTLIIRWQRREKYRMLDKVIENNRVCIIGEIVSEFTFSHEVFGEGFYIANVSVNRLSDMVDVIPLMISERLIDVTKDYRGMKIEVAGQFRSYNRHEGTKNKLVLSIFVRELRFLEDDEMPEEQSKSNQIFLDGYVCKPPIYRKTPLGREIADILVAVNRPYGKSDYIPCIAWGRNARFAGGLEVGAHLQVSGRVQSREYTKKIGEEEVERRVAYEVSVSKIDLVEDEE
;
A
#
# COMPACT_ATOMS: atom_id res chain seq x y z
N GLU A 1 -32.92 -45.54 40.05
CA GLU A 1 -33.93 -44.78 39.33
C GLU A 1 -33.34 -43.41 38.94
N ILE A 2 -33.08 -43.33 37.70
CA ILE A 2 -33.11 -42.16 36.82
C ILE A 2 -32.52 -40.84 37.39
N GLY A 3 -31.27 -40.57 37.02
CA GLY A 3 -30.66 -39.27 37.05
C GLY A 3 -30.00 -38.99 35.72
N SER A 4 -30.71 -38.31 34.82
CA SER A 4 -30.21 -37.91 33.51
C SER A 4 -29.33 -36.68 33.63
N GLY A 5 -28.15 -36.76 33.06
CA GLY A 5 -27.20 -35.68 32.97
C GLY A 5 -27.66 -34.55 32.06
N LEU A 6 -27.33 -33.36 32.45
CA LEU A 6 -27.27 -32.14 31.63
C LEU A 6 -25.98 -31.39 32.00
N VAL A 7 -24.87 -31.86 31.42
CA VAL A 7 -23.62 -31.09 31.43
C VAL A 7 -23.11 -31.10 29.98
N GLY A 8 -23.30 -30.03 29.25
CA GLY A 8 -22.77 -29.97 27.90
C GLY A 8 -23.15 -28.73 27.06
N SER A 9 -23.89 -27.74 27.57
CA SER A 9 -24.29 -26.57 26.73
C SER A 9 -23.77 -25.22 27.17
N GLU A 10 -23.15 -25.07 28.34
CA GLU A 10 -22.67 -23.77 28.80
C GLU A 10 -21.25 -23.43 28.39
N MET A 11 -20.44 -24.43 28.01
CA MET A 11 -19.04 -24.19 27.60
C MET A 11 -18.89 -23.65 26.18
N CYS A 12 -19.83 -23.95 25.29
CA CYS A 12 -19.78 -23.43 23.89
C CYS A 12 -20.26 -22.01 23.72
N ILE A 13 -21.04 -21.46 24.66
CA ILE A 13 -21.59 -20.09 24.55
C ILE A 13 -20.60 -19.06 25.07
N ARG A 14 -19.72 -19.42 26.01
CA ARG A 14 -18.71 -18.50 26.55
C ARG A 14 -17.57 -18.22 25.56
N ASP A 15 -17.17 -19.22 24.79
CA ASP A 15 -16.10 -19.05 23.78
C ASP A 15 -16.56 -18.25 22.54
N SER A 16 -17.84 -18.40 22.14
CA SER A 16 -18.40 -17.63 21.04
C SER A 16 -18.60 -16.16 21.40
N HIS A 17 -18.94 -15.83 22.64
CA HIS A 17 -19.06 -14.45 23.10
C HIS A 17 -17.72 -13.75 23.21
N ASN A 18 -16.67 -14.42 23.73
CA ASN A 18 -15.33 -13.85 23.78
C ASN A 18 -14.75 -13.61 22.37
N THR A 19 -14.97 -14.54 21.44
CA THR A 19 -14.53 -14.38 20.05
C THR A 19 -15.25 -13.25 19.34
N LEU A 20 -16.56 -13.06 19.61
CA LEU A 20 -17.35 -11.94 19.08
C LEU A 20 -16.92 -10.61 19.69
N ILE A 21 -16.66 -10.53 20.99
CA ILE A 21 -16.19 -9.32 21.68
C ILE A 21 -14.79 -8.93 21.19
N ILE A 22 -13.87 -9.89 21.02
CA ILE A 22 -12.54 -9.63 20.46
C ILE A 22 -12.63 -9.16 19.00
N ARG A 23 -13.52 -9.77 18.19
CA ARG A 23 -13.79 -9.31 16.81
C ARG A 23 -14.42 -7.91 16.77
N TRP A 24 -15.27 -7.59 17.74
CA TRP A 24 -15.93 -6.28 17.82
C TRP A 24 -14.95 -5.20 18.27
N GLN A 25 -14.15 -5.45 19.30
CA GLN A 25 -13.09 -4.56 19.76
C GLN A 25 -12.00 -4.36 18.68
N ARG A 26 -11.66 -5.39 17.89
CA ARG A 26 -10.82 -5.25 16.70
C ARG A 26 -11.44 -4.30 15.67
N ARG A 27 -12.73 -4.46 15.36
CA ARG A 27 -13.45 -3.57 14.42
C ARG A 27 -13.50 -2.13 14.89
N GLU A 28 -13.70 -1.86 16.18
CA GLU A 28 -13.69 -0.51 16.72
C GLU A 28 -12.29 0.10 16.75
N LYS A 29 -11.26 -0.67 17.08
CA LYS A 29 -9.88 -0.22 17.03
C LYS A 29 -9.47 0.13 15.58
N TYR A 30 -9.89 -0.65 14.59
CA TYR A 30 -9.73 -0.33 13.17
C TYR A 30 -10.54 0.91 12.76
N ARG A 31 -11.75 1.10 13.26
CA ARG A 31 -12.56 2.30 13.01
C ARG A 31 -11.96 3.59 13.58
N MET A 32 -11.26 3.53 14.70
CA MET A 32 -10.56 4.70 15.25
C MET A 32 -9.30 5.05 14.46
N LEU A 33 -8.56 4.05 13.97
CA LEU A 33 -7.45 4.27 13.04
C LEU A 33 -7.93 4.75 11.68
N ASP A 34 -9.08 4.28 11.20
CA ASP A 34 -9.70 4.73 9.95
C ASP A 34 -9.91 6.24 9.88
N LYS A 35 -10.24 6.89 11.00
CA LYS A 35 -10.42 8.36 11.05
C LYS A 35 -9.12 9.16 10.93
N VAL A 36 -7.96 8.57 11.17
CA VAL A 36 -6.65 9.26 11.13
C VAL A 36 -5.94 9.06 9.80
N ILE A 37 -6.38 8.10 8.97
CA ILE A 37 -5.72 7.70 7.72
C ILE A 37 -6.75 7.65 6.57
N GLU A 38 -7.67 8.59 6.52
CA GLU A 38 -8.82 8.51 5.60
C GLU A 38 -8.43 8.63 4.12
N ASN A 39 -7.39 9.37 3.79
CA ASN A 39 -7.06 9.72 2.40
C ASN A 39 -5.93 8.92 1.75
N ASN A 40 -5.23 8.08 2.52
CA ASN A 40 -4.11 7.25 2.02
C ASN A 40 -3.98 6.00 2.87
N ARG A 41 -4.55 4.91 2.42
CA ARG A 41 -4.52 3.63 3.13
C ARG A 41 -3.96 2.55 2.23
N VAL A 42 -2.98 1.83 2.72
CA VAL A 42 -2.40 0.67 2.04
C VAL A 42 -2.33 -0.51 3.01
N CYS A 43 -2.71 -1.68 2.52
CA CYS A 43 -2.54 -2.96 3.20
C CYS A 43 -1.81 -3.91 2.27
N ILE A 44 -0.70 -4.49 2.74
CA ILE A 44 0.10 -5.45 1.99
C ILE A 44 0.37 -6.68 2.84
N ILE A 45 0.21 -7.84 2.23
CA ILE A 45 0.62 -9.14 2.75
C ILE A 45 1.69 -9.68 1.81
N GLY A 46 2.85 -10.03 2.35
CA GLY A 46 3.96 -10.53 1.57
C GLY A 46 5.09 -11.06 2.43
N GLU A 47 6.21 -11.38 1.79
CA GLU A 47 7.40 -11.94 2.43
C GLU A 47 8.53 -10.92 2.47
N ILE A 48 9.20 -10.79 3.62
CA ILE A 48 10.38 -9.93 3.76
C ILE A 48 11.53 -10.54 2.94
N VAL A 49 12.10 -9.76 2.00
CA VAL A 49 13.15 -10.23 1.09
C VAL A 49 14.48 -9.48 1.23
N SER A 50 14.57 -8.53 2.15
CA SER A 50 15.81 -7.80 2.40
C SER A 50 16.09 -7.63 3.89
N GLU A 51 17.32 -7.33 4.21
CA GLU A 51 17.71 -6.81 5.53
C GLU A 51 17.17 -5.39 5.73
N PHE A 52 17.17 -4.94 7.00
CA PHE A 52 16.82 -3.57 7.37
C PHE A 52 18.00 -2.64 7.13
N THR A 53 17.80 -1.63 6.30
CA THR A 53 18.80 -0.59 6.05
C THR A 53 18.37 0.70 6.73
N PHE A 54 19.25 1.28 7.58
CA PHE A 54 18.97 2.56 8.24
C PHE A 54 18.71 3.65 7.20
N SER A 55 17.66 4.42 7.40
CA SER A 55 17.26 5.52 6.53
C SER A 55 17.55 6.88 7.17
N HIS A 56 16.93 7.14 8.31
CA HIS A 56 17.05 8.40 9.05
C HIS A 56 16.49 8.24 10.45
N GLU A 57 16.73 9.25 11.28
CA GLU A 57 16.20 9.36 12.62
C GLU A 57 15.33 10.61 12.76
N VAL A 58 14.24 10.52 13.51
CA VAL A 58 13.37 11.64 13.85
C VAL A 58 13.08 11.60 15.36
N PHE A 59 13.50 12.62 16.09
CA PHE A 59 13.31 12.73 17.54
C PHE A 59 13.75 11.49 18.33
N GLY A 60 14.90 10.91 17.98
CA GLY A 60 15.44 9.73 18.64
C GLY A 60 14.75 8.41 18.27
N GLU A 61 13.95 8.39 17.23
CA GLU A 61 13.33 7.20 16.66
C GLU A 61 13.96 6.88 15.31
N GLY A 62 14.56 5.70 15.18
CA GLY A 62 15.18 5.22 13.95
C GLY A 62 14.16 4.68 12.97
N PHE A 63 14.32 5.04 11.69
CA PHE A 63 13.53 4.53 10.57
C PHE A 63 14.40 3.76 9.61
N TYR A 64 13.91 2.61 9.19
CA TYR A 64 14.64 1.65 8.35
C TYR A 64 13.84 1.30 7.11
N ILE A 65 14.54 0.95 6.04
CA ILE A 65 13.96 0.44 4.80
C ILE A 65 14.17 -1.07 4.75
N ALA A 66 13.09 -1.80 4.49
CA ALA A 66 13.11 -3.20 4.10
C ALA A 66 12.22 -3.39 2.87
N ASN A 67 12.46 -4.45 2.10
CA ASN A 67 11.66 -4.78 0.94
C ASN A 67 10.78 -5.99 1.24
N VAL A 68 9.53 -5.93 0.76
CA VAL A 68 8.58 -7.03 0.82
C VAL A 68 8.22 -7.48 -0.59
N SER A 69 8.22 -8.78 -0.84
CA SER A 69 7.74 -9.38 -2.07
C SER A 69 6.25 -9.70 -1.97
N VAL A 70 5.49 -9.31 -2.98
CA VAL A 70 4.04 -9.54 -3.06
C VAL A 70 3.71 -10.16 -4.40
N ASN A 71 3.08 -11.34 -4.37
CA ASN A 71 2.70 -12.04 -5.59
C ASN A 71 1.52 -11.35 -6.28
N ARG A 72 1.58 -11.28 -7.62
CA ARG A 72 0.44 -10.89 -8.47
C ARG A 72 -0.36 -12.12 -8.86
N LEU A 73 -1.60 -11.90 -9.30
CA LEU A 73 -2.42 -12.95 -9.95
C LEU A 73 -1.76 -13.54 -11.21
N SER A 74 -0.76 -12.88 -11.77
CA SER A 74 -0.06 -13.23 -13.03
C SER A 74 1.38 -13.66 -12.77
N ASP A 75 1.67 -14.61 -11.93
CA ASP A 75 3.01 -15.16 -11.66
C ASP A 75 4.18 -14.14 -11.51
N MET A 76 3.88 -12.87 -11.60
CA MET A 76 4.82 -11.76 -11.40
C MET A 76 4.85 -11.37 -9.93
N VAL A 77 5.99 -10.88 -9.49
CA VAL A 77 6.21 -10.43 -8.12
C VAL A 77 6.48 -8.94 -8.10
N ASP A 78 5.82 -8.23 -7.19
CA ASP A 78 6.15 -6.84 -6.85
C ASP A 78 7.09 -6.84 -5.66
N VAL A 79 8.21 -6.13 -5.75
CA VAL A 79 9.09 -5.89 -4.60
C VAL A 79 8.88 -4.45 -4.16
N ILE A 80 8.30 -4.27 -2.98
CA ILE A 80 7.81 -2.97 -2.49
C ILE A 80 8.61 -2.53 -1.26
N PRO A 81 9.18 -1.29 -1.25
CA PRO A 81 9.91 -0.78 -0.11
C PRO A 81 8.97 -0.36 1.02
N LEU A 82 9.29 -0.80 2.23
CA LEU A 82 8.66 -0.41 3.47
C LEU A 82 9.57 0.54 4.23
N MET A 83 9.02 1.61 4.80
CA MET A 83 9.66 2.47 5.79
C MET A 83 9.12 2.08 7.17
N ILE A 84 9.95 1.49 8.00
CA ILE A 84 9.54 0.86 9.26
C ILE A 84 10.27 1.55 10.41
N SER A 85 9.53 1.89 11.48
CA SER A 85 10.10 2.38 12.74
C SER A 85 10.68 1.20 13.54
N GLU A 86 11.83 1.41 14.18
CA GLU A 86 12.42 0.46 15.13
C GLU A 86 11.51 0.12 16.32
N ARG A 87 10.45 0.91 16.57
CA ARG A 87 9.44 0.62 17.59
C ARG A 87 8.48 -0.50 17.20
N LEU A 88 8.36 -0.79 15.91
CA LEU A 88 7.44 -1.81 15.40
C LEU A 88 8.08 -3.19 15.34
N ILE A 89 9.41 -3.25 15.23
CA ILE A 89 10.16 -4.48 15.01
C ILE A 89 11.61 -4.32 15.47
N ASP A 90 12.22 -5.39 15.94
CA ASP A 90 13.64 -5.43 16.27
C ASP A 90 14.48 -5.49 14.98
N VAL A 91 14.93 -4.33 14.51
CA VAL A 91 15.67 -4.19 13.23
C VAL A 91 17.06 -4.84 13.21
N THR A 92 17.53 -5.36 14.36
CA THR A 92 18.82 -6.07 14.45
C THR A 92 18.72 -7.55 14.07
N LYS A 93 17.50 -8.08 13.95
CA LYS A 93 17.23 -9.47 13.59
C LYS A 93 17.00 -9.63 12.10
N ASP A 94 17.32 -10.80 11.59
CA ASP A 94 17.00 -11.20 10.22
C ASP A 94 15.61 -11.85 10.16
N TYR A 95 14.74 -11.23 9.35
CA TYR A 95 13.36 -11.71 9.15
C TYR A 95 13.10 -12.11 7.68
N ARG A 96 14.15 -12.26 6.87
CA ARG A 96 14.00 -12.69 5.47
C ARG A 96 13.30 -14.06 5.40
N GLY A 97 12.36 -14.19 4.50
CA GLY A 97 11.50 -15.37 4.36
C GLY A 97 10.28 -15.38 5.26
N MET A 98 10.17 -14.46 6.23
CA MET A 98 8.99 -14.38 7.08
C MET A 98 7.86 -13.61 6.39
N LYS A 99 6.64 -14.12 6.56
CA LYS A 99 5.41 -13.51 6.03
C LYS A 99 4.89 -12.47 7.00
N ILE A 100 4.52 -11.32 6.45
CA ILE A 100 3.99 -10.20 7.23
C ILE A 100 2.75 -9.60 6.57
N GLU A 101 1.88 -9.07 7.40
CA GLU A 101 0.86 -8.10 7.01
C GLU A 101 1.26 -6.73 7.54
N VAL A 102 1.22 -5.75 6.67
CA VAL A 102 1.48 -4.35 7.03
C VAL A 102 0.31 -3.47 6.62
N ALA A 103 -0.05 -2.54 7.50
CA ALA A 103 -0.96 -1.45 7.19
C ALA A 103 -0.23 -0.11 7.34
N GLY A 104 -0.51 0.83 6.43
CA GLY A 104 0.17 2.11 6.44
C GLY A 104 -0.29 3.07 5.35
N GLN A 105 0.62 3.93 4.94
CA GLN A 105 0.40 4.96 3.94
C GLN A 105 1.47 4.88 2.84
N PHE A 106 1.08 4.99 1.58
CA PHE A 106 2.01 5.07 0.46
C PHE A 106 2.51 6.50 0.32
N ARG A 107 3.74 6.75 0.73
CA ARG A 107 4.31 8.10 0.84
C ARG A 107 5.36 8.36 -0.20
N SER A 108 5.48 9.63 -0.57
CA SER A 108 6.50 10.14 -1.48
C SER A 108 7.41 11.16 -0.78
N TYR A 109 8.69 11.15 -1.15
CA TYR A 109 9.62 12.22 -0.80
C TYR A 109 10.63 12.42 -1.92
N ASN A 110 11.17 13.63 -2.00
CA ASN A 110 12.22 13.95 -2.95
C ASN A 110 13.58 13.74 -2.29
N ARG A 111 14.38 12.82 -2.86
CA ARG A 111 15.80 12.67 -2.50
C ARG A 111 16.63 13.56 -3.43
N HIS A 112 17.50 14.37 -2.83
CA HIS A 112 18.48 15.14 -3.57
C HIS A 112 19.68 14.24 -3.90
N GLU A 113 19.90 13.95 -5.17
CA GLU A 113 21.08 13.23 -5.68
C GLU A 113 21.88 14.20 -6.57
N GLY A 114 22.85 14.90 -5.98
CA GLY A 114 23.60 15.96 -6.67
C GLY A 114 22.71 17.12 -7.12
N THR A 115 22.62 17.37 -8.41
CA THR A 115 21.77 18.42 -9.01
C THR A 115 20.35 17.98 -9.34
N LYS A 116 20.00 16.69 -9.12
CA LYS A 116 18.71 16.12 -9.49
C LYS A 116 17.90 15.72 -8.27
N ASN A 117 16.59 15.99 -8.35
CA ASN A 117 15.63 15.46 -7.39
C ASN A 117 15.06 14.15 -7.94
N LYS A 118 15.10 13.11 -7.12
CA LYS A 118 14.49 11.82 -7.42
C LYS A 118 13.31 11.60 -6.49
N LEU A 119 12.13 11.36 -7.08
CA LEU A 119 10.96 10.94 -6.31
C LEU A 119 11.18 9.53 -5.79
N VAL A 120 11.11 9.36 -4.48
CA VAL A 120 11.20 8.07 -3.79
C VAL A 120 9.84 7.79 -3.18
N LEU A 121 9.37 6.57 -3.38
CA LEU A 121 8.09 6.07 -2.89
C LEU A 121 8.34 4.88 -1.98
N SER A 122 7.64 4.82 -0.86
CA SER A 122 7.66 3.68 0.07
C SER A 122 6.36 3.63 0.87
N ILE A 123 6.06 2.47 1.42
CA ILE A 123 4.96 2.35 2.39
C ILE A 123 5.50 2.73 3.76
N PHE A 124 4.99 3.80 4.33
CA PHE A 124 5.23 4.18 5.71
C PHE A 124 4.34 3.32 6.60
N VAL A 125 4.97 2.33 7.24
CA VAL A 125 4.28 1.32 8.05
C VAL A 125 3.76 1.93 9.34
N ARG A 126 2.48 1.69 9.63
CA ARG A 126 1.81 2.05 10.87
C ARG A 126 1.59 0.86 11.78
N GLU A 127 1.24 -0.26 11.17
CA GLU A 127 1.03 -1.53 11.85
C GLU A 127 1.74 -2.63 11.09
N LEU A 128 2.31 -3.57 11.82
CA LEU A 128 2.99 -4.74 11.29
C LEU A 128 2.65 -5.94 12.17
N ARG A 129 2.32 -7.05 11.54
CA ARG A 129 2.21 -8.35 12.23
C ARG A 129 2.84 -9.45 11.39
N PHE A 130 3.41 -10.43 12.04
CA PHE A 130 3.84 -11.67 11.39
C PHE A 130 2.64 -12.57 11.17
N LEU A 131 2.68 -13.34 10.09
CA LEU A 131 1.62 -14.28 9.72
C LEU A 131 2.14 -15.70 9.78
N GLU A 132 1.31 -16.59 10.29
CA GLU A 132 1.49 -18.03 10.13
C GLU A 132 0.99 -18.46 8.74
N ASP A 133 1.39 -19.67 8.30
CA ASP A 133 1.08 -20.13 6.93
C ASP A 133 -0.43 -20.26 6.66
N ASP A 134 -1.22 -20.60 7.66
CA ASP A 134 -2.68 -20.74 7.61
C ASP A 134 -3.43 -19.39 7.66
N GLU A 135 -2.74 -18.30 7.99
CA GLU A 135 -3.31 -16.94 8.01
C GLU A 135 -3.22 -16.23 6.65
N MET A 136 -2.58 -16.84 5.66
CA MET A 136 -2.48 -16.25 4.33
C MET A 136 -3.86 -16.17 3.65
N PRO A 137 -4.17 -15.04 2.97
CA PRO A 137 -5.45 -14.91 2.30
C PRO A 137 -5.55 -15.92 1.14
N GLU A 138 -6.68 -16.61 1.06
CA GLU A 138 -6.98 -17.52 -0.07
C GLU A 138 -6.99 -16.77 -1.41
N GLU A 139 -7.42 -15.50 -1.42
CA GLU A 139 -7.44 -14.67 -2.60
C GLU A 139 -6.23 -13.72 -2.62
N GLN A 140 -5.33 -13.91 -3.57
CA GLN A 140 -4.17 -13.02 -3.78
C GLN A 140 -4.55 -11.55 -4.02
N SER A 141 -5.76 -11.27 -4.50
CA SER A 141 -6.29 -9.91 -4.67
C SER A 141 -6.39 -9.13 -3.36
N LYS A 142 -6.44 -9.82 -2.23
CA LYS A 142 -6.51 -9.23 -0.88
C LYS A 142 -5.13 -8.93 -0.30
N SER A 143 -4.06 -9.45 -0.88
CA SER A 143 -2.69 -9.27 -0.38
C SER A 143 -2.06 -7.91 -0.73
N ASN A 144 -2.69 -7.10 -1.58
CA ASN A 144 -2.17 -5.80 -1.98
C ASN A 144 -3.32 -4.86 -2.35
N GLN A 145 -3.67 -4.00 -1.42
CA GLN A 145 -4.77 -3.06 -1.58
C GLN A 145 -4.33 -1.65 -1.18
N ILE A 146 -4.69 -0.68 -1.99
CA ILE A 146 -4.49 0.74 -1.69
C ILE A 146 -5.75 1.54 -2.00
N PHE A 147 -6.02 2.51 -1.14
CA PHE A 147 -7.02 3.56 -1.35
C PHE A 147 -6.34 4.91 -1.21
N LEU A 148 -6.59 5.79 -2.18
CA LEU A 148 -6.14 7.18 -2.19
C LEU A 148 -7.33 8.10 -2.40
N ASP A 149 -7.39 9.16 -1.63
CA ASP A 149 -8.30 10.28 -1.79
C ASP A 149 -7.44 11.55 -1.97
N GLY A 150 -7.51 12.17 -3.14
CA GLY A 150 -6.60 13.26 -3.50
C GLY A 150 -6.96 13.93 -4.82
N TYR A 151 -6.05 14.76 -5.32
CA TYR A 151 -6.31 15.65 -6.44
C TYR A 151 -5.36 15.40 -7.61
N VAL A 152 -5.87 15.52 -8.82
CA VAL A 152 -5.04 15.49 -10.04
C VAL A 152 -4.12 16.71 -10.03
N CYS A 153 -2.81 16.51 -9.99
CA CYS A 153 -1.85 17.62 -9.92
C CYS A 153 -1.13 17.95 -11.22
N LYS A 154 -1.31 17.13 -12.25
CA LYS A 154 -0.81 17.34 -13.61
C LYS A 154 -1.82 16.81 -14.62
N PRO A 155 -1.89 17.36 -15.84
CA PRO A 155 -2.73 16.80 -16.90
C PRO A 155 -2.40 15.30 -17.08
N PRO A 156 -3.39 14.40 -17.02
CA PRO A 156 -3.19 12.98 -17.26
C PRO A 156 -2.68 12.73 -18.68
N ILE A 157 -1.78 11.75 -18.82
CA ILE A 157 -1.21 11.39 -20.12
C ILE A 157 -1.88 10.12 -20.62
N TYR A 158 -2.87 10.28 -21.48
CA TYR A 158 -3.51 9.14 -22.16
C TYR A 158 -2.72 8.71 -23.39
N ARG A 159 -2.54 7.41 -23.56
CA ARG A 159 -1.87 6.81 -24.72
C ARG A 159 -2.35 5.39 -25.01
N LYS A 160 -2.12 4.93 -26.23
CA LYS A 160 -2.30 3.51 -26.60
C LYS A 160 -0.94 2.84 -26.71
N THR A 161 -0.82 1.64 -26.14
CA THR A 161 0.37 0.81 -26.32
C THR A 161 0.43 0.27 -27.75
N PRO A 162 1.60 -0.20 -28.24
CA PRO A 162 1.72 -0.85 -29.55
C PRO A 162 0.76 -2.04 -29.73
N LEU A 163 0.36 -2.69 -28.64
CA LEU A 163 -0.63 -3.79 -28.63
C LEU A 163 -2.09 -3.29 -28.53
N GLY A 164 -2.35 -1.99 -28.71
CA GLY A 164 -3.68 -1.40 -28.68
C GLY A 164 -4.30 -1.22 -27.30
N ARG A 165 -3.58 -1.52 -26.20
CA ARG A 165 -4.10 -1.31 -24.85
C ARG A 165 -4.09 0.18 -24.50
N GLU A 166 -5.20 0.67 -23.99
CA GLU A 166 -5.35 2.05 -23.51
C GLU A 166 -4.81 2.17 -22.11
N ILE A 167 -3.96 3.17 -21.88
CA ILE A 167 -3.38 3.49 -20.59
C ILE A 167 -3.40 5.00 -20.34
N ALA A 168 -3.51 5.39 -19.08
CA ALA A 168 -3.36 6.78 -18.66
C ALA A 168 -2.46 6.85 -17.43
N ASP A 169 -1.44 7.71 -17.51
CA ASP A 169 -0.58 8.04 -16.38
C ASP A 169 -1.19 9.26 -15.67
N ILE A 170 -1.46 9.13 -14.37
CA ILE A 170 -2.07 10.14 -13.52
C ILE A 170 -1.10 10.42 -12.37
N LEU A 171 -0.93 11.67 -11.99
CA LEU A 171 -0.23 12.02 -10.76
C LEU A 171 -1.24 12.58 -9.75
N VAL A 172 -1.47 11.84 -8.66
CA VAL A 172 -2.41 12.19 -7.60
C VAL A 172 -1.66 12.84 -6.45
N ALA A 173 -2.07 14.04 -6.06
CA ALA A 173 -1.60 14.71 -4.86
C ALA A 173 -2.52 14.35 -3.69
N VAL A 174 -1.99 13.64 -2.70
CA VAL A 174 -2.71 13.28 -1.47
C VAL A 174 -2.24 14.15 -0.33
N ASN A 175 -3.14 14.91 0.26
CA ASN A 175 -2.82 15.87 1.30
C ASN A 175 -2.45 15.16 2.60
N ARG A 176 -1.41 15.69 3.27
CA ARG A 176 -1.01 15.32 4.62
C ARG A 176 -1.28 16.47 5.59
N PRO A 177 -1.35 16.18 6.91
CA PRO A 177 -1.31 17.22 7.91
C PRO A 177 -0.13 18.17 7.72
N TYR A 178 -0.27 19.40 8.17
CA TYR A 178 0.77 20.44 8.14
C TYR A 178 1.18 20.91 6.73
N GLY A 179 0.24 20.92 5.78
CA GLY A 179 0.44 21.48 4.44
C GLY A 179 1.44 20.76 3.56
N LYS A 180 1.70 19.48 3.83
CA LYS A 180 2.50 18.60 2.97
C LYS A 180 1.58 17.76 2.08
N SER A 181 2.10 17.26 0.97
CA SER A 181 1.39 16.33 0.09
C SER A 181 2.31 15.22 -0.38
N ASP A 182 1.73 14.04 -0.58
CA ASP A 182 2.34 12.94 -1.29
C ASP A 182 1.95 13.00 -2.77
N TYR A 183 2.91 12.84 -3.65
CA TYR A 183 2.69 12.80 -5.09
C TYR A 183 2.81 11.35 -5.56
N ILE A 184 1.67 10.73 -5.83
CA ILE A 184 1.56 9.31 -6.10
C ILE A 184 1.29 9.08 -7.58
N PRO A 185 2.23 8.45 -8.33
CA PRO A 185 1.99 8.01 -9.69
C PRO A 185 0.94 6.90 -9.71
N CYS A 186 -0.05 7.05 -10.57
CA CYS A 186 -1.09 6.05 -10.79
C CYS A 186 -1.16 5.70 -12.27
N ILE A 187 -1.38 4.43 -12.59
CA ILE A 187 -1.58 3.96 -13.96
C ILE A 187 -2.96 3.34 -14.07
N ALA A 188 -3.79 3.90 -14.96
CA ALA A 188 -5.12 3.40 -15.28
C ALA A 188 -5.10 2.64 -16.61
N TRP A 189 -6.00 1.65 -16.76
CA TRP A 189 -6.09 0.78 -17.92
C TRP A 189 -7.50 0.78 -18.52
N GLY A 190 -7.60 0.65 -19.84
CA GLY A 190 -8.85 0.47 -20.57
C GLY A 190 -9.87 1.57 -20.30
N ARG A 191 -11.04 1.21 -19.76
CA ARG A 191 -12.11 2.14 -19.45
C ARG A 191 -11.66 3.22 -18.44
N ASN A 192 -10.93 2.83 -17.41
CA ASN A 192 -10.40 3.78 -16.43
C ASN A 192 -9.38 4.74 -17.05
N ALA A 193 -8.60 4.29 -18.04
CA ALA A 193 -7.67 5.16 -18.77
C ALA A 193 -8.40 6.19 -19.62
N ARG A 194 -9.49 5.80 -20.32
CA ARG A 194 -10.32 6.74 -21.08
C ARG A 194 -10.96 7.79 -20.20
N PHE A 195 -11.50 7.37 -19.07
CA PHE A 195 -12.06 8.27 -18.06
C PHE A 195 -10.99 9.24 -17.55
N ALA A 196 -9.85 8.71 -17.13
CA ALA A 196 -8.75 9.53 -16.59
C ALA A 196 -8.18 10.53 -17.61
N GLY A 197 -8.15 10.17 -18.90
CA GLY A 197 -7.69 11.05 -19.98
C GLY A 197 -8.53 12.31 -20.17
N GLY A 198 -9.76 12.35 -19.64
CA GLY A 198 -10.64 13.52 -19.65
C GLY A 198 -10.62 14.36 -18.37
N LEU A 199 -9.81 13.98 -17.38
CA LEU A 199 -9.75 14.69 -16.11
C LEU A 199 -8.90 15.96 -16.22
N GLU A 200 -9.34 17.01 -15.55
CA GLU A 200 -8.61 18.26 -15.42
C GLU A 200 -7.73 18.30 -14.17
N VAL A 201 -6.73 19.17 -14.17
CA VAL A 201 -5.92 19.47 -12.98
C VAL A 201 -6.81 20.08 -11.89
N GLY A 202 -6.67 19.57 -10.67
CA GLY A 202 -7.53 19.97 -9.54
C GLY A 202 -8.74 19.06 -9.33
N ALA A 203 -9.06 18.16 -10.25
CA ALA A 203 -10.13 17.19 -10.06
C ALA A 203 -9.89 16.33 -8.81
N HIS A 204 -10.90 16.23 -7.94
CA HIS A 204 -10.87 15.43 -6.72
C HIS A 204 -11.22 13.97 -7.03
N LEU A 205 -10.34 13.06 -6.66
CA LEU A 205 -10.46 11.64 -7.01
C LEU A 205 -10.38 10.72 -5.79
N GLN A 206 -11.17 9.67 -5.84
CA GLN A 206 -10.96 8.47 -5.04
C GLN A 206 -10.47 7.34 -5.93
N VAL A 207 -9.30 6.80 -5.59
CA VAL A 207 -8.60 5.77 -6.36
C VAL A 207 -8.42 4.54 -5.50
N SER A 208 -8.91 3.39 -5.98
CA SER A 208 -8.61 2.08 -5.40
C SER A 208 -7.77 1.26 -6.36
N GLY A 209 -6.85 0.46 -5.84
CA GLY A 209 -5.96 -0.35 -6.65
C GLY A 209 -4.97 -1.16 -5.85
N ARG A 210 -3.82 -1.40 -6.43
CA ARG A 210 -2.69 -2.08 -5.80
C ARG A 210 -1.39 -1.32 -6.06
N VAL A 211 -0.45 -1.38 -5.14
CA VAL A 211 0.90 -0.89 -5.35
C VAL A 211 1.65 -1.87 -6.24
N GLN A 212 2.36 -1.38 -7.24
CA GLN A 212 3.19 -2.22 -8.10
C GLN A 212 4.58 -1.64 -8.29
N SER A 213 5.53 -2.53 -8.56
CA SER A 213 6.87 -2.20 -9.01
C SER A 213 6.99 -2.46 -10.52
N ARG A 214 7.71 -1.59 -11.23
CA ARG A 214 7.98 -1.75 -12.65
C ARG A 214 9.44 -1.42 -12.94
N GLU A 215 10.15 -2.40 -13.44
CA GLU A 215 11.49 -2.16 -13.94
C GLU A 215 11.45 -1.41 -15.28
N TYR A 216 12.36 -0.47 -15.42
CA TYR A 216 12.58 0.24 -16.69
C TYR A 216 14.06 0.59 -16.86
N THR A 217 14.45 0.74 -18.11
CA THR A 217 15.81 1.13 -18.48
C THR A 217 15.85 2.61 -18.82
N LYS A 218 16.82 3.33 -18.24
CA LYS A 218 17.10 4.72 -18.54
C LYS A 218 18.45 4.84 -19.20
N LYS A 219 18.50 5.46 -20.39
CA LYS A 219 19.75 5.83 -21.03
C LYS A 219 20.37 7.00 -20.27
N ILE A 220 21.61 6.86 -19.81
CA ILE A 220 22.38 7.90 -19.10
C ILE A 220 23.39 8.55 -20.04
N GLY A 221 23.87 7.83 -21.05
CA GLY A 221 24.80 8.27 -22.09
C GLY A 221 24.50 7.58 -23.42
N GLU A 222 25.42 7.70 -24.40
CA GLU A 222 25.21 7.08 -25.73
C GLU A 222 25.21 5.56 -25.69
N GLU A 223 25.95 4.93 -24.75
CA GLU A 223 26.06 3.47 -24.60
C GLU A 223 25.69 2.96 -23.18
N GLU A 224 25.47 3.85 -22.22
CA GLU A 224 25.22 3.48 -20.84
C GLU A 224 23.72 3.44 -20.51
N VAL A 225 23.27 2.26 -20.03
CA VAL A 225 21.87 1.99 -19.70
C VAL A 225 21.78 1.60 -18.22
N GLU A 226 21.03 2.36 -17.44
CA GLU A 226 20.75 2.06 -16.04
C GLU A 226 19.38 1.39 -15.90
N ARG A 227 19.32 0.25 -15.20
CA ARG A 227 18.03 -0.35 -14.77
C ARG A 227 17.54 0.35 -13.53
N ARG A 228 16.28 0.73 -13.54
CA ARG A 228 15.59 1.42 -12.43
C ARG A 228 14.26 0.76 -12.15
N VAL A 229 13.79 0.91 -10.92
CA VAL A 229 12.45 0.49 -10.51
C VAL A 229 11.60 1.73 -10.27
N ALA A 230 10.42 1.77 -10.87
CA ALA A 230 9.37 2.73 -10.57
C ALA A 230 8.30 2.05 -9.71
N TYR A 231 7.81 2.78 -8.74
CA TYR A 231 6.67 2.38 -7.91
C TYR A 231 5.47 3.22 -8.29
N GLU A 232 4.32 2.59 -8.48
CA GLU A 232 3.11 3.26 -8.93
C GLU A 232 1.87 2.50 -8.41
N VAL A 233 0.70 3.12 -8.46
CA VAL A 233 -0.58 2.48 -8.16
C VAL A 233 -1.22 2.02 -9.46
N SER A 234 -1.42 0.71 -9.60
CA SER A 234 -2.26 0.15 -10.67
C SER A 234 -3.73 0.29 -10.27
N VAL A 235 -4.44 1.16 -10.98
CA VAL A 235 -5.82 1.55 -10.66
C VAL A 235 -6.80 0.44 -11.05
N SER A 236 -7.59 -0.03 -10.08
CA SER A 236 -8.72 -0.92 -10.31
C SER A 236 -10.05 -0.16 -10.41
N LYS A 237 -10.20 0.89 -9.60
CA LYS A 237 -11.38 1.76 -9.59
C LYS A 237 -10.94 3.21 -9.42
N ILE A 238 -11.63 4.12 -10.11
CA ILE A 238 -11.44 5.56 -10.02
C ILE A 238 -12.82 6.22 -10.04
N ASP A 239 -13.06 7.06 -9.05
CA ASP A 239 -14.29 7.83 -8.91
C ASP A 239 -13.91 9.32 -8.82
N LEU A 240 -14.70 10.16 -9.50
CA LEU A 240 -14.66 11.62 -9.32
C LEU A 240 -15.51 11.96 -8.11
N VAL A 241 -14.96 12.74 -7.20
CA VAL A 241 -15.71 13.31 -6.08
C VAL A 241 -16.23 14.66 -6.51
N GLU A 242 -17.55 14.82 -6.50
CA GLU A 242 -18.18 16.12 -6.71
C GLU A 242 -18.13 16.86 -5.36
N ASP A 243 -17.51 18.04 -5.34
CA ASP A 243 -17.57 18.90 -4.16
C ASP A 243 -19.03 19.32 -3.98
N GLU A 244 -19.62 19.01 -2.84
CA GLU A 244 -20.95 19.54 -2.47
C GLU A 244 -20.81 21.08 -2.36
N GLU A 245 -21.52 21.81 -3.23
CA GLU A 245 -21.60 23.29 -3.21
C GLU A 245 -22.24 23.81 -1.93
#